data_007152c11f4b8224e83bf5a9e7a78c5b
#
_entry.id   007152c11f4b8224e83bf5a9e7a78c5b
#
_cell.length_a   1.000
_cell.length_b   1.000
_cell.length_c   1.000
_cell.angle_alpha   90.00
_cell.angle_beta   90.00
_cell.angle_gamma   90.00
#
_symmetry.space_group_name_H-M   'P 1'
#
loop_
_entity.id
_entity.type
_entity.pdbx_description
1 polymer ?
#
loop_
_entity_poly.entity_id
_entity_poly.type
_entity_poly.pdbx_seq_one_letter_code
_entity_poly.pdbx_strand_id
1 'polypeptide(L)' 'MTGIPSRETIERLRSQYKEGTRVRLDRMDDFQAPPEGTLGTVQFVDDIGSIHVIWDTGSTLAVAYGEDSCSIVTDDN' A
#
# COMPACT_ATOMS: atom_id res chain seq x y z
N MET A 1 -12.53 -8.95 13.62
CA MET A 1 -11.46 -8.16 14.17
C MET A 1 -10.19 -8.35 13.38
N THR A 2 -9.63 -7.26 12.95
CA THR A 2 -8.40 -7.34 12.22
C THR A 2 -7.26 -7.29 13.21
N GLY A 3 -6.46 -8.31 13.22
CA GLY A 3 -5.25 -8.29 14.01
C GLY A 3 -4.07 -7.95 13.13
N ILE A 4 -2.91 -7.99 13.73
CA ILE A 4 -1.67 -7.83 12.98
C ILE A 4 -1.50 -9.06 12.11
N PRO A 5 -1.14 -8.90 10.83
CA PRO A 5 -0.92 -10.04 9.96
C PRO A 5 0.21 -10.93 10.49
N SER A 6 0.19 -12.19 10.11
CA SER A 6 1.24 -13.12 10.50
C SER A 6 2.57 -12.70 9.87
N ARG A 7 3.66 -13.22 10.44
CA ARG A 7 4.98 -12.96 9.89
C ARG A 7 5.05 -13.39 8.42
N GLU A 8 4.47 -14.53 8.09
CA GLU A 8 4.48 -15.02 6.71
C GLU A 8 3.77 -14.05 5.77
N THR A 9 2.64 -13.51 6.22
CA THR A 9 1.91 -12.54 5.42
C THR A 9 2.74 -11.28 5.22
N ILE A 10 3.40 -10.80 6.28
CA ILE A 10 4.22 -9.60 6.18
C ILE A 10 5.39 -9.83 5.24
N GLU A 11 6.03 -11.00 5.30
CA GLU A 11 7.13 -11.32 4.40
C GLU A 11 6.66 -11.38 2.96
N ARG A 12 5.46 -11.93 2.73
CA ARG A 12 4.90 -11.96 1.39
C ARG A 12 4.61 -10.56 0.88
N LEU A 13 4.08 -9.70 1.75
CA LEU A 13 3.83 -8.32 1.38
C LEU A 13 5.13 -7.61 1.01
N ARG A 14 6.18 -7.82 1.80
CA ARG A 14 7.47 -7.21 1.51
C ARG A 14 8.05 -7.70 0.19
N SER A 15 7.78 -8.95 -0.14
CA SER A 15 8.24 -9.52 -1.40
C SER A 15 7.49 -8.94 -2.59
N GLN A 16 6.21 -8.66 -2.43
CA GLN A 16 5.36 -8.15 -3.49
C GLN A 16 5.49 -6.64 -3.65
N TYR A 17 5.59 -5.93 -2.53
CA TYR A 17 5.59 -4.46 -2.52
C TYR A 17 6.97 -3.94 -2.16
N LYS A 18 7.92 -4.19 -3.05
CA LYS A 18 9.29 -3.74 -2.85
C LYS A 18 9.39 -2.24 -3.07
N GLU A 19 10.43 -1.66 -2.50
CA GLU A 19 10.70 -0.24 -2.69
C GLU A 19 10.71 0.10 -4.17
N GLY A 20 10.03 1.17 -4.52
CA GLY A 20 9.97 1.62 -5.91
C GLY A 20 8.82 1.06 -6.70
N THR A 21 8.08 0.08 -6.15
CA THR A 21 6.93 -0.48 -6.86
C THR A 21 5.86 0.58 -7.02
N ARG A 22 5.30 0.69 -8.22
CA ARG A 22 4.20 1.62 -8.46
C ARG A 22 2.89 0.95 -8.13
N VAL A 23 2.03 1.66 -7.44
CA VAL A 23 0.74 1.14 -7.01
C VAL A 23 -0.35 2.15 -7.31
N ARG A 24 -1.58 1.65 -7.38
CA ARG A 24 -2.77 2.48 -7.54
C ARG A 24 -3.63 2.27 -6.30
N LEU A 25 -4.15 3.35 -5.74
CA LEU A 25 -5.03 3.27 -4.60
C LEU A 25 -6.38 2.75 -5.04
N ASP A 26 -6.82 1.63 -4.49
CA ASP A 26 -8.13 1.07 -4.80
C ASP A 26 -9.16 1.51 -3.77
N ARG A 27 -8.79 1.49 -2.50
CA ARG A 27 -9.72 1.85 -1.45
C ARG A 27 -8.96 2.27 -0.19
N MET A 28 -9.36 3.37 0.39
CA MET A 28 -8.85 3.81 1.69
C MET A 28 -9.96 4.60 2.37
N ASP A 29 -10.43 4.07 3.49
CA ASP A 29 -11.54 4.68 4.21
C ASP A 29 -10.96 5.66 5.24
N ASP A 30 -10.39 6.72 4.75
CA ASP A 30 -9.77 7.75 5.57
C ASP A 30 -10.17 9.08 4.95
N PHE A 31 -10.60 10.00 5.80
CA PHE A 31 -11.00 11.32 5.41
C PHE A 31 -9.90 12.09 4.69
N GLN A 32 -8.64 11.77 4.96
CA GLN A 32 -7.52 12.43 4.29
C GLN A 32 -6.95 11.60 3.14
N ALA A 33 -7.63 10.53 2.76
CA ALA A 33 -7.12 9.67 1.71
C ALA A 33 -7.08 10.41 0.38
N PRO A 34 -6.07 10.14 -0.45
CA PRO A 34 -6.11 10.66 -1.83
C PRO A 34 -7.27 9.99 -2.57
N PRO A 35 -7.71 10.55 -3.68
CA PRO A 35 -8.80 9.95 -4.45
C PRO A 35 -8.46 8.54 -4.90
N GLU A 36 -9.46 7.68 -4.98
CA GLU A 36 -9.28 6.35 -5.54
C GLU A 36 -8.71 6.48 -6.95
N GLY A 37 -7.80 5.59 -7.30
CA GLY A 37 -7.13 5.67 -8.58
C GLY A 37 -5.82 6.43 -8.55
N THR A 38 -5.52 7.11 -7.44
CA THR A 38 -4.25 7.85 -7.31
C THR A 38 -3.09 6.86 -7.37
N LEU A 39 -2.06 7.22 -8.09
CA LEU A 39 -0.85 6.41 -8.18
C LEU A 39 0.16 6.84 -7.14
N GLY A 40 1.00 5.90 -6.74
CA GLY A 40 2.05 6.18 -5.76
C GLY A 40 3.21 5.21 -5.89
N THR A 41 4.22 5.42 -5.08
CA THR A 41 5.45 4.62 -5.09
C THR A 41 5.68 4.05 -3.70
N VAL A 42 5.84 2.74 -3.63
CA VAL A 42 6.08 2.05 -2.36
C VAL A 42 7.44 2.43 -1.81
N GLN A 43 7.47 2.69 -0.51
CA GLN A 43 8.70 2.94 0.23
C GLN A 43 9.15 1.68 0.96
N PHE A 44 8.26 1.09 1.74
CA PHE A 44 8.54 -0.14 2.48
C PHE A 44 7.25 -0.67 3.09
N VAL A 45 7.31 -1.88 3.62
CA VAL A 45 6.21 -2.48 4.39
C VAL A 45 6.71 -2.61 5.83
N ASP A 46 5.93 -2.11 6.78
CA ASP A 46 6.35 -2.12 8.17
C ASP A 46 5.98 -3.44 8.87
N ASP A 47 6.27 -3.53 10.16
CA ASP A 47 6.14 -4.78 10.91
C ASP A 47 4.69 -5.16 11.20
N ILE A 48 3.76 -4.26 10.98
CA ILE A 48 2.35 -4.58 11.18
C ILE A 48 1.62 -4.73 9.85
N GLY A 49 2.37 -4.74 8.74
CA GLY A 49 1.79 -4.99 7.43
C GLY A 49 1.25 -3.77 6.73
N SER A 50 1.61 -2.58 7.16
CA SER A 50 1.20 -1.37 6.45
C SER A 50 2.19 -1.09 5.34
N ILE A 51 1.66 -0.83 4.16
CA ILE A 51 2.47 -0.52 2.98
C ILE A 51 2.62 1.00 2.92
N HIS A 52 3.84 1.47 3.15
CA HIS A 52 4.11 2.91 3.15
C HIS A 52 4.35 3.36 1.73
N VAL A 53 3.55 4.33 1.30
CA VAL A 53 3.51 4.80 -0.09
C VAL A 53 3.63 6.31 -0.10
N ILE A 54 4.40 6.82 -1.03
CA ILE A 54 4.36 8.24 -1.34
C ILE A 54 3.45 8.38 -2.56
N TRP A 55 2.30 8.97 -2.32
CA TRP A 55 1.30 9.15 -3.39
C TRP A 55 1.67 10.35 -4.24
N ASP A 56 1.33 10.28 -5.51
CA ASP A 56 1.71 11.36 -6.45
C ASP A 56 1.07 12.69 -6.08
N THR A 57 0.04 12.69 -5.27
CA THR A 57 -0.56 13.91 -4.73
C THR A 57 0.27 14.54 -3.61
N GLY A 58 1.28 13.84 -3.13
CA GLY A 58 2.09 14.29 -1.99
C GLY A 58 1.69 13.69 -0.67
N SER A 59 0.56 12.98 -0.62
CA SER A 59 0.15 12.28 0.59
C SER A 59 1.10 11.12 0.89
N THR A 60 1.27 10.80 2.18
CA THR A 60 2.12 9.69 2.59
C THR A 60 1.36 8.70 3.46
N LEU A 61 0.05 8.64 3.33
CA LEU A 61 -0.76 7.70 4.10
C LEU A 61 -0.46 6.26 3.69
N ALA A 62 -0.23 5.41 4.69
CA ALA A 62 0.07 4.00 4.44
C ALA A 62 -1.21 3.22 4.16
N VAL A 63 -1.07 2.15 3.39
CA VAL A 63 -2.18 1.22 3.09
C VAL A 63 -2.16 0.13 4.14
N ALA A 64 -3.20 0.07 4.96
CA ALA A 64 -3.26 -0.89 6.06
C ALA A 64 -3.83 -2.22 5.56
N TYR A 65 -3.08 -3.28 5.77
CA TYR A 65 -3.48 -4.62 5.34
C TYR A 65 -4.82 -4.99 5.97
N GLY A 66 -5.75 -5.43 5.14
CA GLY A 66 -7.06 -5.85 5.61
C GLY A 66 -8.08 -4.75 5.74
N GLU A 67 -7.67 -3.49 5.67
CA GLU A 67 -8.58 -2.36 5.78
C GLU A 67 -8.61 -1.52 4.51
N ASP A 68 -7.44 -1.27 3.96
CA ASP A 68 -7.29 -0.49 2.75
C ASP A 68 -6.78 -1.41 1.66
N SER A 69 -6.83 -0.98 0.41
CA SER A 69 -6.30 -1.81 -0.66
C SER A 69 -5.67 -0.97 -1.75
N CYS A 70 -4.63 -1.53 -2.35
CA CYS A 70 -3.99 -0.96 -3.52
C CYS A 70 -3.59 -2.09 -4.45
N SER A 71 -3.36 -1.75 -5.71
CA SER A 71 -2.98 -2.71 -6.73
C SER A 71 -1.65 -2.32 -7.34
N ILE A 72 -0.83 -3.30 -7.64
CA ILE A 72 0.43 -3.06 -8.32
C ILE A 72 0.13 -2.67 -9.76
N VAL A 73 0.73 -1.57 -10.20
CA VAL A 73 0.58 -1.12 -11.56
C VAL A 73 1.68 -1.76 -12.39
N THR A 74 1.29 -2.54 -13.37
CA THR A 74 2.26 -3.15 -14.25
C THR A 74 2.37 -2.27 -15.48
N ASP A 75 3.59 -2.03 -15.84
CA ASP A 75 3.88 -1.18 -16.97
C ASP A 75 4.20 -2.09 -18.14
N ASP A 76 3.19 -2.67 -18.69
CA ASP A 76 3.43 -3.61 -19.74
C ASP A 76 3.03 -3.09 -21.07
N ASN A 77 3.72 -2.24 -21.52
CA ASN A 77 3.47 -1.84 -22.88
C ASN A 77 4.53 -2.02 -23.82
#